data_dba6371095d7601815c436ea5707f3d1
#
_entry.id   dba6371095d7601815c436ea5707f3d1
#
_cell.length_a   1.000
_cell.length_b   1.000
_cell.length_c   1.000
_cell.angle_alpha   90.00
_cell.angle_beta   90.00
_cell.angle_gamma   90.00
#
_symmetry.space_group_name_H-M   'P 1'
#
loop_
_entity.id
_entity.type
_entity.pdbx_description
1 polymer ?
#
loop_
_entity_poly.entity_id
_entity_poly.type
_entity_poly.pdbx_seq_one_letter_code
_entity_poly.pdbx_strand_id
1 'polypeptide(L)'
;MKKHVFIIGSKGIPAAYGGYETFVDKLTEYRQDTNIQYHVSCAVDELKESFTYNHAHCFNIRWKKIGPARAIIYDWDAFRYCLKYIKKNKIPDAVIYVLACRMGPFFHSCVKKAHKLGAKVYVNPDGHEWLRAKWSMPVRRYWKASERMMVKDADILICDSKNIEKYIQETYKEYQPKTTFIAYGAETSKSVLKENIIWL
;
A
#
# COMPACT_ATOMS: atom_id res chain seq x y z
N MET A 1 9.93 -1.56 22.98
CA MET A 1 9.25 -0.44 22.28
C MET A 1 8.53 -1.02 21.06
N LYS A 2 7.25 -0.71 20.81
CA LYS A 2 6.53 -1.25 19.63
C LYS A 2 7.06 -0.62 18.36
N LYS A 3 7.20 -1.41 17.30
CA LYS A 3 7.49 -0.95 15.94
C LYS A 3 6.18 -0.57 15.26
N HIS A 4 6.09 0.64 14.72
CA HIS A 4 4.89 1.14 14.08
C HIS A 4 4.99 1.01 12.56
N VAL A 5 4.00 0.36 11.94
CA VAL A 5 3.89 0.18 10.48
C VAL A 5 2.58 0.80 10.03
N PHE A 6 2.67 1.84 9.22
CA PHE A 6 1.53 2.52 8.61
C PHE A 6 1.31 1.96 7.20
N ILE A 7 0.13 1.42 6.94
CA ILE A 7 -0.24 0.84 5.64
C ILE A 7 -1.25 1.77 4.98
N ILE A 8 -0.89 2.27 3.82
CA ILE A 8 -1.74 3.19 3.02
C ILE A 8 -1.83 2.69 1.58
N GLY A 9 -2.84 3.15 0.85
CA GLY A 9 -3.01 2.79 -0.56
C GLY A 9 -4.04 1.67 -0.81
N SER A 10 -4.62 1.09 0.22
CA SER A 10 -5.85 0.30 0.15
C SER A 10 -7.06 1.14 0.54
N LYS A 11 -8.26 0.63 0.31
CA LYS A 11 -9.50 1.26 0.83
C LYS A 11 -9.72 1.01 2.31
N GLY A 12 -8.87 0.17 2.94
CA GLY A 12 -8.91 -0.14 4.36
C GLY A 12 -9.48 -1.52 4.70
N ILE A 13 -9.61 -1.75 6.00
CA ILE A 13 -10.12 -2.99 6.60
C ILE A 13 -11.30 -2.67 7.52
N PRO A 14 -12.27 -3.59 7.74
CA PRO A 14 -12.36 -4.93 7.15
C PRO A 14 -12.46 -4.90 5.61
N ALA A 15 -11.92 -5.93 4.96
CA ALA A 15 -11.90 -6.02 3.52
C ALA A 15 -13.32 -6.21 2.95
N ALA A 16 -13.78 -5.26 2.15
CA ALA A 16 -15.02 -5.39 1.41
C ALA A 16 -14.80 -5.95 0.00
N TYR A 17 -13.72 -5.52 -0.68
CA TYR A 17 -13.37 -5.96 -2.03
C TYR A 17 -11.97 -5.48 -2.40
N GLY A 18 -11.19 -6.33 -3.09
CA GLY A 18 -9.90 -6.00 -3.66
C GLY A 18 -8.74 -6.78 -3.06
N GLY A 19 -7.69 -7.00 -3.87
CA GLY A 19 -6.52 -7.78 -3.45
C GLY A 19 -5.74 -7.13 -2.30
N TYR A 20 -5.57 -5.81 -2.35
CA TYR A 20 -4.86 -5.08 -1.28
C TYR A 20 -5.65 -5.07 0.03
N GLU A 21 -6.96 -4.88 -0.02
CA GLU A 21 -7.82 -4.92 1.16
C GLU A 21 -7.75 -6.30 1.83
N THR A 22 -7.88 -7.37 1.04
CA THR A 22 -7.76 -8.75 1.53
C THR A 22 -6.37 -9.02 2.11
N PHE A 23 -5.30 -8.57 1.43
CA PHE A 23 -3.94 -8.71 1.95
C PHE A 23 -3.76 -8.01 3.30
N VAL A 24 -4.20 -6.76 3.44
CA VAL A 24 -4.05 -5.99 4.69
C VAL A 24 -4.89 -6.58 5.80
N ASP A 25 -6.11 -7.05 5.49
CA ASP A 25 -6.99 -7.70 6.45
C ASP A 25 -6.34 -8.96 7.02
N LYS A 26 -5.86 -9.87 6.14
CA LYS A 26 -5.18 -11.10 6.54
C LYS A 26 -3.84 -10.83 7.26
N LEU A 27 -3.07 -9.84 6.81
CA LEU A 27 -1.82 -9.44 7.49
C LEU A 27 -2.07 -9.00 8.93
N THR A 28 -3.16 -8.27 9.18
CA THR A 28 -3.51 -7.81 10.52
C THR A 28 -4.16 -8.91 11.36
N GLU A 29 -5.00 -9.75 10.77
CA GLU A 29 -5.66 -10.91 11.40
C GLU A 29 -4.62 -11.92 11.91
N TYR A 30 -3.67 -12.30 11.04
CA TYR A 30 -2.64 -13.32 11.34
C TYR A 30 -1.34 -12.73 11.90
N ARG A 31 -1.39 -11.56 12.50
CA ARG A 31 -0.23 -10.93 13.12
C ARG A 31 0.42 -11.84 14.16
N GLN A 32 1.67 -12.29 13.92
CA GLN A 32 2.43 -13.13 14.84
C GLN A 32 3.17 -12.30 15.92
N ASP A 33 3.79 -11.17 15.50
CA ASP A 33 4.56 -10.35 16.43
C ASP A 33 3.70 -9.24 17.05
N THR A 34 3.45 -9.36 18.35
CA THR A 34 2.70 -8.36 19.14
C THR A 34 3.47 -7.06 19.34
N ASN A 35 4.78 -7.02 19.05
CA ASN A 35 5.59 -5.80 19.09
C ASN A 35 5.37 -4.91 17.86
N ILE A 36 4.68 -5.40 16.83
CA ILE A 36 4.31 -4.58 15.68
C ILE A 36 2.92 -3.98 15.90
N GLN A 37 2.81 -2.65 15.81
CA GLN A 37 1.55 -1.93 15.79
C GLN A 37 1.25 -1.48 14.37
N TYR A 38 0.24 -2.07 13.75
CA TYR A 38 -0.26 -1.63 12.45
C TYR A 38 -1.19 -0.43 12.58
N HIS A 39 -1.07 0.50 11.62
CA HIS A 39 -1.97 1.62 11.40
C HIS A 39 -2.44 1.56 9.95
N VAL A 40 -3.75 1.49 9.72
CA VAL A 40 -4.31 1.26 8.37
C VAL A 40 -5.17 2.45 7.97
N SER A 41 -4.92 3.00 6.76
CA SER A 41 -5.80 4.03 6.20
C SER A 41 -7.08 3.41 5.67
N CYS A 42 -8.23 3.98 6.05
CA CYS A 42 -9.54 3.55 5.60
C CYS A 42 -10.23 4.67 4.82
N ALA A 43 -10.67 4.35 3.61
CA ALA A 43 -11.38 5.29 2.74
C ALA A 43 -12.84 5.42 3.18
N VAL A 44 -13.28 6.64 3.47
CA VAL A 44 -14.64 6.94 3.92
C VAL A 44 -15.23 8.11 3.14
N ASP A 45 -16.52 8.10 2.87
CA ASP A 45 -17.20 9.25 2.25
C ASP A 45 -17.30 10.43 3.22
N GLU A 46 -17.56 10.15 4.50
CA GLU A 46 -17.61 11.13 5.58
C GLU A 46 -16.59 10.78 6.66
N LEU A 47 -15.92 11.80 7.20
CA LEU A 47 -14.93 11.60 8.25
C LEU A 47 -15.61 11.06 9.51
N LYS A 48 -15.08 9.98 10.04
CA LYS A 48 -15.49 9.33 11.28
C LYS A 48 -14.28 9.24 12.21
N GLU A 49 -14.52 8.92 13.45
CA GLU A 49 -13.45 8.62 14.41
C GLU A 49 -12.65 7.39 13.96
N SER A 50 -11.39 7.35 14.36
CA SER A 50 -10.55 6.16 14.18
C SER A 50 -11.09 5.00 15.04
N PHE A 51 -10.87 3.78 14.59
CA PHE A 51 -11.34 2.57 15.26
C PHE A 51 -10.22 1.51 15.30
N THR A 52 -10.45 0.45 16.04
CA THR A 52 -9.54 -0.70 16.11
C THR A 52 -10.18 -1.90 15.43
N TYR A 53 -9.44 -2.58 14.56
CA TYR A 53 -9.84 -3.82 13.91
C TYR A 53 -8.61 -4.72 13.76
N ASN A 54 -8.72 -6.02 14.06
CA ASN A 54 -7.60 -6.97 14.08
C ASN A 54 -6.35 -6.42 14.81
N HIS A 55 -6.56 -5.73 15.94
CA HIS A 55 -5.52 -5.04 16.71
C HIS A 55 -4.78 -3.91 15.94
N ALA A 56 -5.20 -3.56 14.74
CA ALA A 56 -4.70 -2.43 13.98
C ALA A 56 -5.47 -1.15 14.34
N HIS A 57 -4.79 -0.02 14.41
CA HIS A 57 -5.39 1.31 14.49
C HIS A 57 -5.81 1.74 13.08
N CYS A 58 -7.12 1.77 12.82
CA CYS A 58 -7.70 2.18 11.54
C CYS A 58 -8.05 3.67 11.58
N PHE A 59 -7.45 4.46 10.70
CA PHE A 59 -7.69 5.89 10.61
C PHE A 59 -8.39 6.26 9.31
N ASN A 60 -9.38 7.14 9.39
CA ASN A 60 -10.28 7.47 8.30
C ASN A 60 -9.72 8.63 7.46
N ILE A 61 -9.69 8.45 6.14
CA ILE A 61 -9.32 9.45 5.15
C ILE A 61 -10.50 9.64 4.19
N ARG A 62 -10.92 10.88 3.98
CA ARG A 62 -12.04 11.19 3.12
C ARG A 62 -11.75 10.81 1.66
N TRP A 63 -12.65 10.01 1.07
CA TRP A 63 -12.64 9.65 -0.33
C TRP A 63 -13.31 10.74 -1.17
N LYS A 64 -12.52 11.67 -1.71
CA LYS A 64 -13.04 12.84 -2.44
C LYS A 64 -13.62 12.46 -3.80
N LYS A 65 -14.79 13.00 -4.16
CA LYS A 65 -15.45 12.76 -5.46
C LYS A 65 -14.87 13.66 -6.56
N ILE A 66 -13.60 13.51 -6.88
CA ILE A 66 -12.83 14.34 -7.84
C ILE A 66 -12.40 13.56 -9.09
N GLY A 67 -13.20 12.59 -9.52
CA GLY A 67 -12.92 11.78 -10.71
C GLY A 67 -11.70 10.85 -10.57
N PRO A 68 -10.94 10.61 -11.65
CA PRO A 68 -9.82 9.63 -11.66
C PRO A 68 -8.69 9.94 -10.69
N ALA A 69 -8.45 11.21 -10.36
CA ALA A 69 -7.39 11.64 -9.44
C ALA A 69 -7.68 11.29 -7.97
N ARG A 70 -8.89 10.84 -7.64
CA ARG A 70 -9.31 10.58 -6.25
C ARG A 70 -8.39 9.62 -5.48
N ALA A 71 -7.88 8.58 -6.13
CA ALA A 71 -6.98 7.63 -5.50
C ALA A 71 -5.61 8.25 -5.18
N ILE A 72 -5.11 9.10 -6.06
CA ILE A 72 -3.84 9.83 -5.87
C ILE A 72 -3.93 10.76 -4.67
N ILE A 73 -5.01 11.54 -4.60
CA ILE A 73 -5.23 12.49 -3.49
C ILE A 73 -5.47 11.76 -2.17
N TYR A 74 -6.20 10.63 -2.22
CA TYR A 74 -6.41 9.78 -1.05
C TYR A 74 -5.07 9.28 -0.47
N ASP A 75 -4.19 8.73 -1.31
CA ASP A 75 -2.88 8.24 -0.87
C ASP A 75 -2.01 9.39 -0.32
N TRP A 76 -2.03 10.54 -0.95
CA TRP A 76 -1.31 11.73 -0.49
C TRP A 76 -1.84 12.23 0.86
N ASP A 77 -3.16 12.33 1.05
CA ASP A 77 -3.77 12.71 2.32
C ASP A 77 -3.47 11.68 3.42
N ALA A 78 -3.51 10.37 3.10
CA ALA A 78 -3.14 9.31 4.02
C ALA A 78 -1.66 9.41 4.44
N PHE A 79 -0.76 9.65 3.50
CA PHE A 79 0.67 9.85 3.81
C PHE A 79 0.89 11.05 4.73
N ARG A 80 0.22 12.18 4.45
CA ARG A 80 0.29 13.37 5.30
C ARG A 80 -0.24 13.12 6.72
N TYR A 81 -1.30 12.31 6.84
CA TYR A 81 -1.79 11.88 8.15
C TYR A 81 -0.70 11.08 8.90
N CYS A 82 -0.06 10.10 8.25
CA CYS A 82 1.03 9.32 8.85
C CYS A 82 2.14 10.24 9.38
N LEU A 83 2.62 11.21 8.59
CA LEU A 83 3.65 12.14 9.01
C LEU A 83 3.23 12.96 10.24
N LYS A 84 1.99 13.45 10.27
CA LYS A 84 1.45 14.20 11.42
C LYS A 84 1.36 13.32 12.66
N TYR A 85 0.89 12.08 12.50
CA TYR A 85 0.74 11.13 13.60
C TYR A 85 2.11 10.74 14.19
N ILE A 86 3.09 10.39 13.34
CA ILE A 86 4.47 10.06 13.75
C ILE A 86 5.08 11.24 14.52
N LYS A 87 4.96 12.46 13.99
CA LYS A 87 5.49 13.66 14.64
C LYS A 87 4.82 13.93 15.99
N LYS A 88 3.49 13.90 16.04
CA LYS A 88 2.70 14.18 17.25
C LYS A 88 3.04 13.19 18.38
N ASN A 89 3.17 11.91 18.04
CA ASN A 89 3.39 10.84 19.02
C ASN A 89 4.88 10.52 19.21
N LYS A 90 5.80 11.25 18.56
CA LYS A 90 7.26 11.07 18.64
C LYS A 90 7.68 9.60 18.41
N ILE A 91 7.10 8.97 17.39
CA ILE A 91 7.33 7.56 17.08
C ILE A 91 8.68 7.42 16.37
N PRO A 92 9.65 6.71 16.95
CA PRO A 92 10.93 6.44 16.29
C PRO A 92 10.80 5.29 15.29
N ASP A 93 11.66 5.27 14.27
CA ASP A 93 11.84 4.16 13.33
C ASP A 93 10.54 3.60 12.72
N ALA A 94 9.56 4.48 12.51
CA ALA A 94 8.30 4.09 11.87
C ALA A 94 8.52 3.66 10.43
N VAL A 95 7.67 2.76 9.94
CA VAL A 95 7.60 2.38 8.52
C VAL A 95 6.29 2.87 7.93
N ILE A 96 6.35 3.56 6.79
CA ILE A 96 5.17 3.89 5.97
C ILE A 96 5.20 2.97 4.76
N TYR A 97 4.27 2.01 4.68
CA TYR A 97 4.13 1.06 3.60
C TYR A 97 3.02 1.50 2.65
N VAL A 98 3.42 1.86 1.44
CA VAL A 98 2.53 2.40 0.40
C VAL A 98 2.19 1.29 -0.59
N LEU A 99 0.91 1.00 -0.76
CA LEU A 99 0.41 0.02 -1.71
C LEU A 99 0.07 0.70 -3.05
N ALA A 100 0.69 0.24 -4.14
CA ALA A 100 0.66 0.80 -5.48
C ALA A 100 1.40 2.14 -5.68
N CYS A 101 1.86 2.36 -6.90
CA CYS A 101 2.67 3.52 -7.30
C CYS A 101 1.82 4.67 -7.86
N ARG A 102 0.86 5.21 -7.06
CA ARG A 102 -0.09 6.21 -7.53
C ARG A 102 0.30 7.67 -7.32
N MET A 103 1.16 7.96 -6.33
CA MET A 103 1.42 9.32 -5.88
C MET A 103 2.78 9.90 -6.31
N GLY A 104 3.35 9.41 -7.41
CA GLY A 104 4.69 9.74 -7.89
C GLY A 104 5.09 11.21 -7.80
N PRO A 105 4.30 12.17 -8.36
CA PRO A 105 4.64 13.60 -8.32
C PRO A 105 4.81 14.18 -6.92
N PHE A 106 4.16 13.60 -5.91
CA PHE A 106 4.23 14.06 -4.51
C PHE A 106 5.24 13.25 -3.68
N PHE A 107 5.66 12.09 -4.18
CA PHE A 107 6.34 11.06 -3.41
C PHE A 107 7.69 11.52 -2.87
N HIS A 108 8.53 12.12 -3.69
CA HIS A 108 9.84 12.64 -3.28
C HIS A 108 9.76 13.56 -2.05
N SER A 109 8.83 14.52 -2.08
CA SER A 109 8.66 15.44 -0.95
C SER A 109 8.13 14.75 0.31
N CYS A 110 7.30 13.72 0.13
CA CYS A 110 6.77 12.90 1.21
C CYS A 110 7.87 12.06 1.86
N VAL A 111 8.70 11.39 1.08
CA VAL A 111 9.84 10.60 1.57
C VAL A 111 10.83 11.47 2.33
N LYS A 112 11.23 12.62 1.78
CA LYS A 112 12.11 13.57 2.49
C LYS A 112 11.57 13.99 3.87
N LYS A 113 10.24 14.20 3.97
CA LYS A 113 9.61 14.53 5.25
C LYS A 113 9.57 13.33 6.20
N ALA A 114 9.35 12.12 5.69
CA ALA A 114 9.41 10.90 6.48
C ALA A 114 10.80 10.67 7.07
N HIS A 115 11.85 10.79 6.25
CA HIS A 115 13.24 10.67 6.68
C HIS A 115 13.62 11.69 7.77
N LYS A 116 13.14 12.94 7.68
CA LYS A 116 13.33 13.94 8.75
C LYS A 116 12.70 13.55 10.09
N LEU A 117 11.76 12.62 10.09
CA LEU A 117 11.13 12.06 11.30
C LEU A 117 11.73 10.71 11.70
N GLY A 118 12.79 10.24 11.03
CA GLY A 118 13.39 8.93 11.24
C GLY A 118 12.56 7.75 10.67
N ALA A 119 11.50 8.03 9.89
CA ALA A 119 10.67 6.99 9.30
C ALA A 119 11.22 6.52 7.97
N LYS A 120 11.01 5.23 7.65
CA LYS A 120 11.32 4.62 6.35
C LYS A 120 10.06 4.47 5.51
N VAL A 121 10.22 4.51 4.19
CA VAL A 121 9.11 4.40 3.25
C VAL A 121 9.31 3.19 2.35
N TYR A 122 8.42 2.21 2.50
CA TYR A 122 8.38 1.01 1.67
C TYR A 122 7.24 1.10 0.66
N VAL A 123 7.43 0.53 -0.51
CA VAL A 123 6.41 0.56 -1.58
C VAL A 123 6.18 -0.83 -2.13
N ASN A 124 4.91 -1.21 -2.31
CA ASN A 124 4.55 -2.32 -3.17
C ASN A 124 4.28 -1.76 -4.57
N PRO A 125 5.04 -2.14 -5.60
CA PRO A 125 4.90 -1.54 -6.94
C PRO A 125 3.68 -2.02 -7.72
N ASP A 126 2.91 -3.02 -7.22
CA ASP A 126 1.71 -3.63 -7.84
C ASP A 126 1.93 -4.24 -9.24
N GLY A 127 2.97 -3.89 -9.90
CA GLY A 127 3.38 -4.39 -11.22
C GLY A 127 2.43 -4.06 -12.38
N HIS A 128 2.97 -3.37 -13.37
CA HIS A 128 2.37 -3.13 -14.69
C HIS A 128 0.96 -2.51 -14.70
N GLU A 129 0.54 -1.73 -13.68
CA GLU A 129 -0.77 -1.06 -13.71
C GLU A 129 -0.97 -0.23 -15.00
N TRP A 130 0.11 0.32 -15.54
CA TRP A 130 0.13 1.08 -16.79
C TRP A 130 -0.17 0.22 -18.04
N LEU A 131 -0.08 -1.12 -17.99
CA LEU A 131 -0.45 -2.02 -19.10
C LEU A 131 -1.94 -2.35 -19.13
N ARG A 132 -2.70 -2.07 -18.07
CA ARG A 132 -4.11 -2.45 -18.01
C ARG A 132 -4.92 -1.75 -19.09
N ALA A 133 -5.66 -2.54 -19.89
CA ALA A 133 -6.45 -2.08 -21.04
C ALA A 133 -7.55 -1.06 -20.68
N LYS A 134 -8.01 -1.06 -19.42
CA LYS A 134 -9.03 -0.12 -18.93
C LYS A 134 -8.57 1.36 -18.94
N TRP A 135 -7.26 1.61 -19.05
CA TRP A 135 -6.71 2.96 -18.97
C TRP A 135 -6.48 3.57 -20.37
N SER A 136 -6.87 4.84 -20.53
CA SER A 136 -6.52 5.63 -21.72
C SER A 136 -5.01 5.90 -21.77
N MET A 137 -4.48 6.22 -22.96
CA MET A 137 -3.04 6.46 -23.15
C MET A 137 -2.44 7.53 -22.23
N PRO A 138 -3.08 8.70 -21.98
CA PRO A 138 -2.56 9.67 -21.01
C PRO A 138 -2.45 9.11 -19.59
N VAL A 139 -3.46 8.34 -19.17
CA VAL A 139 -3.47 7.71 -17.83
C VAL A 139 -2.38 6.64 -17.72
N ARG A 140 -2.17 5.83 -18.76
CA ARG A 140 -1.07 4.83 -18.80
C ARG A 140 0.30 5.50 -18.70
N ARG A 141 0.51 6.62 -19.40
CA ARG A 141 1.74 7.42 -19.30
C ARG A 141 1.96 7.96 -17.87
N TYR A 142 0.88 8.46 -17.25
CA TYR A 142 0.93 8.90 -15.85
C TYR A 142 1.36 7.75 -14.93
N TRP A 143 0.72 6.58 -15.03
CA TRP A 143 1.07 5.42 -14.21
C TRP A 143 2.53 5.02 -14.34
N LYS A 144 3.05 4.95 -15.58
CA LYS A 144 4.45 4.60 -15.84
C LYS A 144 5.43 5.65 -15.25
N ALA A 145 5.11 6.92 -15.41
CA ALA A 145 5.91 8.01 -14.81
C ALA A 145 5.86 7.99 -13.28
N SER A 146 4.67 7.77 -12.70
CA SER A 146 4.48 7.67 -11.26
C SER A 146 5.25 6.48 -10.67
N GLU A 147 5.18 5.30 -11.28
CA GLU A 147 5.96 4.12 -10.91
C GLU A 147 7.47 4.45 -10.87
N ARG A 148 8.01 5.06 -11.94
CA ARG A 148 9.42 5.46 -12.01
C ARG A 148 9.82 6.39 -10.87
N MET A 149 9.01 7.41 -10.56
CA MET A 149 9.27 8.36 -9.49
C MET A 149 9.27 7.67 -8.12
N MET A 150 8.33 6.76 -7.88
CA MET A 150 8.20 6.08 -6.59
C MET A 150 9.28 5.01 -6.40
N VAL A 151 9.64 4.27 -7.46
CA VAL A 151 10.75 3.32 -7.42
C VAL A 151 12.07 4.01 -7.09
N LYS A 152 12.30 5.20 -7.66
CA LYS A 152 13.54 5.98 -7.41
C LYS A 152 13.71 6.38 -5.95
N ASP A 153 12.64 6.75 -5.27
CA ASP A 153 12.71 7.39 -3.96
C ASP A 153 12.31 6.45 -2.79
N ALA A 154 11.86 5.23 -3.07
CA ALA A 154 11.52 4.25 -2.04
C ALA A 154 12.77 3.71 -1.32
N ASP A 155 12.67 3.51 0.00
CA ASP A 155 13.76 2.86 0.76
C ASP A 155 13.86 1.37 0.45
N ILE A 156 12.72 0.70 0.28
CA ILE A 156 12.62 -0.72 -0.13
C ILE A 156 11.33 -0.90 -0.96
N LEU A 157 11.45 -1.70 -2.00
CA LEU A 157 10.31 -2.17 -2.79
C LEU A 157 9.96 -3.60 -2.37
N ILE A 158 8.75 -3.80 -1.87
CA ILE A 158 8.24 -5.12 -1.48
C ILE A 158 7.42 -5.66 -2.65
N CYS A 159 8.00 -6.61 -3.37
CA CYS A 159 7.38 -7.23 -4.54
C CYS A 159 6.64 -8.51 -4.11
N ASP A 160 5.40 -8.68 -4.54
CA ASP A 160 4.58 -9.86 -4.25
C ASP A 160 4.85 -11.04 -5.17
N SER A 161 5.64 -10.83 -6.22
CA SER A 161 6.04 -11.82 -7.21
C SER A 161 7.51 -11.65 -7.59
N LYS A 162 8.21 -12.77 -7.79
CA LYS A 162 9.58 -12.76 -8.32
C LYS A 162 9.67 -12.13 -9.71
N ASN A 163 8.62 -12.25 -10.53
CA ASN A 163 8.56 -11.61 -11.83
C ASN A 163 8.49 -10.09 -11.72
N ILE A 164 7.74 -9.56 -10.75
CA ILE A 164 7.68 -8.14 -10.47
C ILE A 164 9.03 -7.64 -9.92
N GLU A 165 9.65 -8.38 -9.01
CA GLU A 165 10.98 -8.03 -8.51
C GLU A 165 12.00 -7.93 -9.64
N LYS A 166 12.07 -8.94 -10.50
CA LYS A 166 12.93 -8.94 -11.69
C LYS A 166 12.64 -7.75 -12.61
N TYR A 167 11.37 -7.52 -12.91
CA TYR A 167 10.94 -6.38 -13.73
C TYR A 167 11.43 -5.03 -13.16
N ILE A 168 11.26 -4.80 -11.87
CA ILE A 168 11.71 -3.58 -11.21
C ILE A 168 13.22 -3.42 -11.28
N GLN A 169 13.97 -4.48 -10.98
CA GLN A 169 15.44 -4.48 -11.03
C GLN A 169 15.98 -4.23 -12.43
N GLU A 170 15.39 -4.83 -13.46
CA GLU A 170 15.82 -4.67 -14.86
C GLU A 170 15.40 -3.32 -15.45
N THR A 171 14.15 -2.91 -15.22
CA THR A 171 13.58 -1.68 -15.83
C THR A 171 14.16 -0.41 -15.22
N TYR A 172 14.47 -0.43 -13.92
CA TYR A 172 14.92 0.74 -13.16
C TYR A 172 16.33 0.58 -12.60
N LYS A 173 17.16 -0.23 -13.28
CA LYS A 173 18.54 -0.52 -12.88
C LYS A 173 19.39 0.74 -12.61
N GLU A 174 19.11 1.86 -13.30
CA GLU A 174 19.79 3.14 -13.10
C GLU A 174 19.62 3.71 -11.69
N TYR A 175 18.57 3.33 -10.97
CA TYR A 175 18.31 3.77 -9.58
C TYR A 175 18.81 2.79 -8.53
N GLN A 176 19.29 1.60 -8.94
CA GLN A 176 19.71 0.50 -8.05
C GLN A 176 18.69 0.23 -6.93
N PRO A 177 17.41 -0.01 -7.27
CA PRO A 177 16.34 -0.12 -6.30
C PRO A 177 16.59 -1.30 -5.35
N LYS A 178 16.44 -1.06 -4.05
CA LYS A 178 16.45 -2.13 -3.05
C LYS A 178 15.11 -2.85 -3.09
N THR A 179 15.13 -4.14 -3.42
CA THR A 179 13.93 -4.97 -3.53
C THR A 179 13.94 -6.11 -2.52
N THR A 180 12.77 -6.59 -2.18
CA THR A 180 12.57 -7.85 -1.47
C THR A 180 11.29 -8.52 -1.97
N PHE A 181 11.33 -9.84 -2.09
CA PHE A 181 10.17 -10.63 -2.46
C PHE A 181 9.46 -11.13 -1.21
N ILE A 182 8.17 -10.79 -1.09
CA ILE A 182 7.27 -11.33 -0.06
C ILE A 182 5.97 -11.71 -0.75
N ALA A 183 5.74 -13.01 -0.94
CA ALA A 183 4.49 -13.49 -1.54
C ALA A 183 3.29 -13.21 -0.65
N TYR A 184 2.15 -12.93 -1.27
CA TYR A 184 0.89 -12.98 -0.55
C TYR A 184 0.60 -14.42 -0.10
N GLY A 185 0.07 -14.56 1.11
CA GLY A 185 -0.44 -15.84 1.60
C GLY A 185 -1.68 -16.28 0.83
N ALA A 186 -1.93 -17.58 0.85
CA ALA A 186 -3.18 -18.18 0.35
C ALA A 186 -3.82 -19.01 1.47
N GLU A 187 -5.14 -19.01 1.51
CA GLU A 187 -5.86 -19.92 2.39
C GLU A 187 -5.80 -21.34 1.82
N THR A 188 -5.39 -22.30 2.66
CA THR A 188 -5.28 -23.70 2.28
C THR A 188 -6.57 -24.49 2.57
N SER A 189 -7.74 -23.83 2.50
CA SER A 189 -9.01 -24.54 2.66
C SER A 189 -9.22 -25.54 1.53
N LYS A 190 -9.46 -26.81 1.87
CA LYS A 190 -9.86 -27.81 0.88
C LYS A 190 -11.22 -27.43 0.31
N SER A 191 -11.32 -27.39 -1.03
CA SER A 191 -12.61 -27.21 -1.70
C SER A 191 -13.55 -28.34 -1.31
N VAL A 192 -14.71 -28.00 -0.77
CA VAL A 192 -15.82 -28.95 -0.47
C VAL A 192 -16.79 -28.98 -1.66
N LEU A 193 -16.29 -28.90 -2.88
CA LEU A 193 -17.12 -29.16 -4.06
C LEU A 193 -17.51 -30.62 -4.06
N LYS A 194 -18.79 -30.91 -3.84
CA LYS A 194 -19.36 -32.23 -4.08
C LYS A 194 -19.24 -32.56 -5.56
N GLU A 195 -18.81 -33.77 -5.88
CA GLU A 195 -18.48 -34.27 -7.23
C GLU A 195 -19.63 -34.21 -8.28
N ASN A 196 -20.75 -33.57 -8.01
CA ASN A 196 -21.95 -33.63 -8.84
C ASN A 196 -22.35 -32.28 -9.47
N ILE A 197 -21.43 -31.34 -9.72
CA ILE A 197 -21.75 -30.20 -10.57
C ILE A 197 -21.26 -30.50 -11.98
N ILE A 198 -22.12 -31.17 -12.78
CA ILE A 198 -21.99 -31.28 -14.23
C ILE A 198 -22.32 -29.87 -14.77
N TRP A 199 -21.32 -29.21 -15.35
CA TRP A 199 -21.54 -27.96 -16.11
C TRP A 199 -22.19 -28.36 -17.44
N LEU A 200 -23.48 -28.01 -17.61
CA LEU A 200 -24.20 -28.03 -18.91
C LEU A 200 -23.89 -26.73 -19.68
#